data_804fa313f3ce34bab12f4da3407a9620
#
_entry.id   804fa313f3ce34bab12f4da3407a9620
#
_cell.length_a   1.000
_cell.length_b   1.000
_cell.length_c   1.000
_cell.angle_alpha   90.00
_cell.angle_beta   90.00
_cell.angle_gamma   90.00
#
_symmetry.space_group_name_H-M   'P 1'
#
loop_
_entity.id
_entity.type
_entity.pdbx_description
1 polymer ?
#
loop_
_entity_poly.entity_id
_entity_poly.type
_entity_poly.pdbx_seq_one_letter_code
_entity_poly.pdbx_strand_id
1 'polypeptide(L)'
;MKHIAIKENHLYSKAYAKGQKFVSRNTVVYVLKDLKSEKLMRANPMKEYVNRIGLTVSKKLGGAVVRNRVKRILREGLRQTENEMNLKKGYLIVIVARASIVDASSIHIKKELTKAFTSLRMIEQ
;
A
#
# COMPACT_ATOMS: atom_id res chain seq x y z
N MET A 1 14.65 -1.40 -5.72
CA MET A 1 13.20 -1.11 -5.72
C MET A 1 12.51 -1.97 -4.69
N LYS A 2 11.74 -1.37 -3.78
CA LYS A 2 11.12 -2.10 -2.68
C LYS A 2 9.74 -2.66 -3.00
N HIS A 3 9.09 -2.13 -4.01
CA HIS A 3 7.81 -2.64 -4.50
C HIS A 3 7.61 -2.26 -5.96
N ILE A 4 6.63 -2.90 -6.59
CA ILE A 4 6.18 -2.54 -7.93
C ILE A 4 4.70 -2.12 -7.88
N ALA A 5 4.29 -1.32 -8.84
CA ALA A 5 2.92 -0.83 -8.89
C ALA A 5 1.94 -1.91 -9.36
N ILE A 6 0.73 -1.89 -8.82
CA ILE A 6 -0.35 -2.72 -9.33
C ILE A 6 -0.84 -2.08 -10.63
N LYS A 7 -0.90 -2.87 -11.71
CA LYS A 7 -1.29 -2.37 -13.04
C LYS A 7 -2.65 -2.89 -13.50
N GLU A 8 -3.18 -3.91 -12.85
CA GLU A 8 -4.40 -4.59 -13.29
C GLU A 8 -5.57 -4.25 -12.37
N ASN A 9 -6.67 -3.74 -12.93
CA ASN A 9 -7.82 -3.28 -12.16
C ASN A 9 -8.46 -4.39 -11.32
N HIS A 10 -8.47 -5.63 -11.81
CA HIS A 10 -9.07 -6.74 -11.06
C HIS A 10 -8.34 -7.03 -9.75
N LEU A 11 -7.06 -6.67 -9.64
CA LEU A 11 -6.30 -6.87 -8.41
C LEU A 11 -6.74 -5.91 -7.30
N TYR A 12 -7.13 -4.68 -7.67
CA TYR A 12 -7.73 -3.75 -6.70
C TYR A 12 -9.03 -4.32 -6.14
N SER A 13 -9.92 -4.78 -7.03
CA SER A 13 -11.18 -5.38 -6.62
C SER A 13 -10.98 -6.60 -5.73
N LYS A 14 -10.01 -7.43 -6.07
CA LYS A 14 -9.69 -8.62 -5.30
C LYS A 14 -9.19 -8.26 -3.89
N ALA A 15 -8.33 -7.26 -3.78
CA ALA A 15 -7.84 -6.80 -2.48
C ALA A 15 -8.97 -6.24 -1.61
N TYR A 16 -9.90 -5.47 -2.20
CA TYR A 16 -11.05 -4.95 -1.48
C TYR A 16 -12.00 -6.05 -0.99
N ALA A 17 -12.19 -7.08 -1.81
CA ALA A 17 -13.14 -8.15 -1.49
C ALA A 17 -12.58 -9.17 -0.50
N LYS A 18 -11.30 -9.50 -0.60
CA LYS A 18 -10.70 -10.63 0.13
C LYS A 18 -9.59 -10.24 1.08
N GLY A 19 -9.05 -9.03 0.97
CA GLY A 19 -7.94 -8.59 1.81
C GLY A 19 -8.36 -8.24 3.23
N GLN A 20 -7.39 -8.29 4.12
CA GLN A 20 -7.55 -7.71 5.45
C GLN A 20 -7.36 -6.21 5.34
N LYS A 21 -8.06 -5.45 6.17
CA LYS A 21 -7.97 -3.99 6.11
C LYS A 21 -7.72 -3.37 7.47
N PHE A 22 -7.08 -2.20 7.45
CA PHE A 22 -6.91 -1.36 8.62
C PHE A 22 -7.33 0.06 8.26
N VAL A 23 -8.30 0.60 8.99
CA VAL A 23 -8.85 1.94 8.73
C VAL A 23 -8.17 2.94 9.64
N SER A 24 -7.60 3.98 9.05
CA SER A 24 -7.01 5.12 9.76
C SER A 24 -7.77 6.40 9.41
N ARG A 25 -7.34 7.52 10.00
CA ARG A 25 -7.99 8.81 9.74
C ARG A 25 -7.90 9.21 8.26
N ASN A 26 -6.72 9.08 7.66
CA ASN A 26 -6.45 9.57 6.30
C ASN A 26 -6.37 8.47 5.26
N THR A 27 -6.26 7.21 5.67
CA THR A 27 -6.05 6.09 4.76
C THR A 27 -6.80 4.85 5.21
N VAL A 28 -7.06 3.97 4.23
CA VAL A 28 -7.45 2.58 4.50
C VAL A 28 -6.44 1.70 3.79
N VAL A 29 -5.81 0.77 4.52
CA VAL A 29 -4.82 -0.14 3.96
C VAL A 29 -5.43 -1.53 3.84
N TYR A 30 -5.37 -2.10 2.63
CA TYR A 30 -5.78 -3.47 2.37
C TYR A 30 -4.56 -4.32 2.07
N VAL A 31 -4.47 -5.50 2.66
CA VAL A 31 -3.39 -6.45 2.35
C VAL A 31 -3.98 -7.81 2.01
N LEU A 32 -3.45 -8.43 0.98
CA LEU A 32 -3.86 -9.76 0.53
C LEU A 32 -2.63 -10.49 0.00
N LYS A 33 -2.49 -11.77 0.35
CA LYS A 33 -1.38 -12.56 -0.16
C LYS A 33 -1.45 -12.66 -1.67
N ASP A 34 -0.32 -12.39 -2.33
CA ASP A 34 -0.25 -12.43 -3.80
C ASP A 34 0.13 -13.85 -4.26
N LEU A 35 -0.86 -14.63 -4.61
CA LEU A 35 -0.67 -16.04 -4.99
C LEU A 35 0.21 -16.22 -6.23
N LYS A 36 0.17 -15.25 -7.16
CA LYS A 36 1.02 -15.29 -8.34
C LYS A 36 2.49 -15.14 -7.95
N SER A 37 2.78 -14.22 -7.04
CA SER A 37 4.12 -14.02 -6.52
C SER A 37 4.61 -15.27 -5.80
N GLU A 38 3.76 -15.91 -5.00
CA GLU A 38 4.08 -17.14 -4.28
C GLU A 38 4.45 -18.28 -5.23
N LYS A 39 3.67 -18.47 -6.30
CA LYS A 39 3.96 -19.47 -7.33
C LYS A 39 5.30 -19.23 -8.00
N LEU A 40 5.59 -17.97 -8.33
CA LEU A 40 6.86 -17.60 -8.96
C LEU A 40 8.04 -17.83 -8.02
N MET A 41 7.86 -17.59 -6.72
CA MET A 41 8.89 -17.87 -5.71
C MET A 41 9.22 -19.35 -5.62
N ARG A 42 8.19 -20.21 -5.69
CA ARG A 42 8.39 -21.67 -5.67
C ARG A 42 9.09 -22.15 -6.93
N ALA A 43 8.77 -21.54 -8.08
CA ALA A 43 9.36 -21.92 -9.36
C ALA A 43 10.81 -21.44 -9.48
N ASN A 44 11.15 -20.32 -8.84
CA ASN A 44 12.48 -19.72 -8.93
C ASN A 44 12.88 -19.11 -7.58
N PRO A 45 13.31 -19.96 -6.60
CA PRO A 45 13.61 -19.48 -5.24
C PRO A 45 14.82 -18.55 -5.15
N MET A 46 15.65 -18.47 -6.20
CA MET A 46 16.78 -17.55 -6.23
C MET A 46 16.40 -16.12 -6.61
N LYS A 47 15.18 -15.91 -7.14
CA LYS A 47 14.72 -14.59 -7.54
C LYS A 47 14.09 -13.88 -6.34
N GLU A 48 14.48 -12.62 -6.13
CA GLU A 48 13.90 -11.78 -5.09
C GLU A 48 12.51 -11.29 -5.52
N TYR A 49 11.57 -11.34 -4.61
CA TYR A 49 10.20 -10.89 -4.85
C TYR A 49 9.86 -9.72 -3.95
N VAL A 50 9.03 -8.83 -4.46
CA VAL A 50 8.60 -7.62 -3.76
C VAL A 50 7.07 -7.57 -3.70
N ASN A 51 6.55 -6.65 -2.90
CA ASN A 51 5.12 -6.40 -2.85
C ASN A 51 4.65 -5.66 -4.10
N ARG A 52 3.39 -5.87 -4.46
CA ARG A 52 2.72 -5.04 -5.46
C ARG A 52 1.80 -4.09 -4.71
N ILE A 53 2.03 -2.78 -4.88
CA ILE A 53 1.32 -1.75 -4.14
C ILE A 53 0.58 -0.82 -5.08
N GLY A 54 -0.70 -0.56 -4.77
CA GLY A 54 -1.51 0.39 -5.50
C GLY A 54 -1.99 1.50 -4.58
N LEU A 55 -2.03 2.71 -5.12
CA LEU A 55 -2.54 3.89 -4.42
C LEU A 55 -3.84 4.31 -5.09
N THR A 56 -4.90 4.48 -4.32
CA THR A 56 -6.20 4.90 -4.81
C THR A 56 -6.53 6.30 -4.31
N VAL A 57 -6.67 7.25 -5.24
CA VAL A 57 -7.02 8.64 -4.95
C VAL A 57 -8.23 9.00 -5.80
N SER A 58 -9.39 9.12 -5.16
CA SER A 58 -10.66 9.36 -5.83
C SER A 58 -10.76 10.79 -6.36
N LYS A 59 -11.47 10.96 -7.48
CA LYS A 59 -11.80 12.28 -8.02
C LYS A 59 -12.62 13.15 -7.05
N LYS A 60 -13.28 12.52 -6.08
CA LYS A 60 -14.05 13.23 -5.04
C LYS A 60 -13.17 14.09 -4.14
N LEU A 61 -11.88 13.81 -4.05
CA LEU A 61 -10.95 14.57 -3.20
C LEU A 61 -10.65 15.96 -3.77
N GLY A 62 -10.83 16.14 -5.07
CA GLY A 62 -10.57 17.43 -5.72
C GLY A 62 -10.05 17.25 -7.14
N GLY A 63 -9.59 18.35 -7.74
CA GLY A 63 -9.04 18.35 -9.08
C GLY A 63 -7.66 17.70 -9.17
N ALA A 64 -7.08 17.77 -10.37
CA ALA A 64 -5.80 17.13 -10.66
C ALA A 64 -4.66 17.59 -9.73
N VAL A 65 -4.62 18.90 -9.42
CA VAL A 65 -3.57 19.46 -8.54
C VAL A 65 -3.65 18.85 -7.15
N VAL A 66 -4.86 18.78 -6.58
CA VAL A 66 -5.08 18.20 -5.25
C VAL A 66 -4.73 16.72 -5.25
N ARG A 67 -5.20 15.96 -6.24
CA ARG A 67 -4.95 14.53 -6.33
C ARG A 67 -3.47 14.20 -6.51
N ASN A 68 -2.76 15.00 -7.32
CA ASN A 68 -1.32 14.80 -7.51
C ASN A 68 -0.55 15.08 -6.22
N ARG A 69 -0.95 16.09 -5.46
CA ARG A 69 -0.36 16.38 -4.14
C ARG A 69 -0.60 15.21 -3.19
N VAL A 70 -1.81 14.69 -3.13
CA VAL A 70 -2.16 13.54 -2.29
C VAL A 70 -1.33 12.31 -2.65
N LYS A 71 -1.20 12.02 -3.94
CA LYS A 71 -0.36 10.90 -4.41
C LYS A 71 1.09 11.08 -3.96
N ARG A 72 1.61 12.30 -4.02
CA ARG A 72 2.98 12.60 -3.57
C ARG A 72 3.16 12.34 -2.08
N ILE A 73 2.20 12.78 -1.26
CA ILE A 73 2.23 12.55 0.19
C ILE A 73 2.19 11.05 0.51
N LEU A 74 1.33 10.30 -0.19
CA LEU A 74 1.22 8.86 -0.01
C LEU A 74 2.51 8.15 -0.39
N ARG A 75 3.11 8.52 -1.53
CA ARG A 75 4.37 7.91 -1.99
C ARG A 75 5.51 8.20 -1.03
N GLU A 76 5.61 9.42 -0.54
CA GLU A 76 6.66 9.80 0.41
C GLU A 76 6.48 9.09 1.75
N GLY A 77 5.26 9.05 2.28
CA GLY A 77 4.96 8.33 3.52
C GLY A 77 5.25 6.83 3.39
N LEU A 78 4.87 6.25 2.26
CA LEU A 78 5.13 4.83 1.99
C LEU A 78 6.63 4.56 1.87
N ARG A 79 7.36 5.41 1.15
CA ARG A 79 8.81 5.28 1.00
C ARG A 79 9.51 5.28 2.36
N GLN A 80 9.15 6.22 3.24
CA GLN A 80 9.71 6.30 4.58
C GLN A 80 9.37 5.06 5.41
N THR A 81 8.15 4.58 5.30
CA THR A 81 7.71 3.36 5.99
C THR A 81 8.49 2.14 5.52
N GLU A 82 8.62 1.98 4.20
CA GLU A 82 9.37 0.85 3.63
C GLU A 82 10.85 0.88 4.00
N ASN A 83 11.41 2.08 4.16
CA ASN A 83 12.82 2.22 4.54
C ASN A 83 13.05 1.89 6.02
N GLU A 84 12.08 2.13 6.88
CA GLU A 84 12.22 1.91 8.32
C GLU A 84 11.70 0.56 8.80
N MET A 85 10.73 -0.02 8.09
CA MET A 85 10.12 -1.29 8.45
C MET A 85 10.56 -2.38 7.48
N ASN A 86 10.76 -3.57 8.02
CA ASN A 86 11.03 -4.74 7.20
C ASN A 86 9.70 -5.42 6.88
N LEU A 87 9.04 -4.98 5.81
CA LEU A 87 7.73 -5.51 5.43
C LEU A 87 7.85 -6.91 4.83
N LYS A 88 6.89 -7.75 5.15
CA LYS A 88 6.75 -9.06 4.49
C LYS A 88 6.56 -8.85 2.99
N LYS A 89 7.12 -9.74 2.20
CA LYS A 89 7.08 -9.67 0.73
C LYS A 89 6.08 -10.65 0.16
N GLY A 90 5.65 -10.39 -1.07
CA GLY A 90 4.72 -11.28 -1.77
C GLY A 90 3.26 -10.96 -1.49
N TYR A 91 2.94 -9.72 -1.18
CA TYR A 91 1.58 -9.29 -0.90
C TYR A 91 1.09 -8.27 -1.91
N LEU A 92 -0.24 -8.25 -2.09
CA LEU A 92 -0.95 -7.15 -2.73
C LEU A 92 -1.33 -6.18 -1.64
N ILE A 93 -0.93 -4.93 -1.79
CA ILE A 93 -1.23 -3.87 -0.82
C ILE A 93 -1.91 -2.74 -1.56
N VAL A 94 -3.10 -2.34 -1.10
CA VAL A 94 -3.81 -1.19 -1.67
C VAL A 94 -4.02 -0.17 -0.56
N ILE A 95 -3.57 1.06 -0.82
CA ILE A 95 -3.72 2.17 0.10
C ILE A 95 -4.71 3.14 -0.50
N VAL A 96 -5.85 3.31 0.18
CA VAL A 96 -6.94 4.18 -0.27
C VAL A 96 -6.90 5.48 0.52
N ALA A 97 -6.85 6.62 -0.19
CA ALA A 97 -6.90 7.93 0.42
C ALA A 97 -8.32 8.26 0.86
N ARG A 98 -8.47 8.73 2.10
CA ARG A 98 -9.74 9.24 2.63
C ARG A 98 -9.79 10.76 2.49
N ALA A 99 -11.01 11.33 2.60
CA ALA A 99 -11.22 12.76 2.38
C ALA A 99 -10.32 13.67 3.23
N SER A 100 -10.06 13.29 4.49
CA SER A 100 -9.24 14.08 5.41
C SER A 100 -7.77 14.20 4.98
N ILE A 101 -7.32 13.37 4.04
CA ILE A 101 -5.91 13.35 3.61
C ILE A 101 -5.48 14.67 2.95
N VAL A 102 -6.44 15.46 2.43
CA VAL A 102 -6.12 16.72 1.76
C VAL A 102 -5.39 17.70 2.70
N ASP A 103 -5.60 17.57 4.01
CA ASP A 103 -4.97 18.40 5.03
C ASP A 103 -3.79 17.71 5.73
N ALA A 104 -3.42 16.51 5.30
CA ALA A 104 -2.37 15.73 5.93
C ALA A 104 -1.00 16.01 5.30
N SER A 105 0.04 15.55 5.99
CA SER A 105 1.42 15.57 5.49
C SER A 105 1.96 14.14 5.36
N SER A 106 3.12 13.99 4.72
CA SER A 106 3.77 12.68 4.60
C SER A 106 4.11 12.06 5.96
N ILE A 107 4.39 12.89 6.96
CA ILE A 107 4.66 12.43 8.33
C ILE A 107 3.44 11.72 8.92
N HIS A 108 2.26 12.30 8.72
CA HIS A 108 0.99 11.68 9.16
C HIS A 108 0.78 10.33 8.49
N ILE A 109 1.04 10.27 7.18
CA ILE A 109 0.88 9.04 6.41
C ILE A 109 1.86 7.97 6.88
N LYS A 110 3.11 8.34 7.10
CA LYS A 110 4.11 7.41 7.64
C LYS A 110 3.64 6.78 8.95
N LYS A 111 3.14 7.60 9.87
CA LYS A 111 2.64 7.11 11.17
C LYS A 111 1.47 6.16 11.00
N GLU A 112 0.52 6.50 10.12
CA GLU A 112 -0.64 5.65 9.86
C GLU A 112 -0.25 4.32 9.22
N LEU A 113 0.63 4.35 8.22
CA LEU A 113 1.08 3.14 7.55
C LEU A 113 1.87 2.23 8.50
N THR A 114 2.72 2.81 9.34
CA THR A 114 3.45 2.05 10.35
C THR A 114 2.49 1.30 11.27
N LYS A 115 1.48 2.00 11.77
CA LYS A 115 0.46 1.40 12.63
C LYS A 115 -0.36 0.34 11.88
N ALA A 116 -0.75 0.63 10.65
CA ALA A 116 -1.53 -0.30 9.83
C ALA A 116 -0.77 -1.60 9.57
N PHE A 117 0.48 -1.50 9.13
CA PHE A 117 1.29 -2.69 8.84
C PHE A 117 1.62 -3.49 10.09
N THR A 118 1.82 -2.81 11.22
CA THR A 118 2.01 -3.49 12.50
C THR A 118 0.75 -4.27 12.89
N SER A 119 -0.42 -3.64 12.80
CA SER A 119 -1.69 -4.27 13.15
C SER A 119 -2.05 -5.41 12.22
N LEU A 120 -1.71 -5.30 10.93
CA LEU A 120 -1.98 -6.33 9.93
C LEU A 120 -0.90 -7.42 9.90
N ARG A 121 0.07 -7.37 10.79
CA ARG A 121 1.16 -8.34 10.93
C ARG A 121 1.99 -8.47 9.65
N MET A 122 2.29 -7.33 9.05
CA MET A 122 3.07 -7.26 7.82
C MET A 122 4.57 -7.07 8.07
N ILE A 123 5.00 -7.15 9.31
CA ILE A 123 6.43 -6.96 9.65
C ILE A 123 7.12 -8.32 9.66
N GLU A 124 8.23 -8.42 8.93
CA GLU A 124 9.09 -9.59 8.92
C GLU A 124 9.90 -9.63 10.21
N GLN A 125 9.90 -10.79 10.87
CA GLN A 125 10.68 -10.97 12.11
C GLN A 125 11.94 -11.78 11.87
#